data_27c1123b9dccfa9233b17089cf71e1d6
#
_entry.id   27c1123b9dccfa9233b17089cf71e1d6
#
_cell.length_a   1.000
_cell.length_b   1.000
_cell.length_c   1.000
_cell.angle_alpha   90.00
_cell.angle_beta   90.00
_cell.angle_gamma   90.00
#
_symmetry.space_group_name_H-M   'P 1'
#
loop_
_entity.id
_entity.type
_entity.pdbx_description
1 polymer ?
#
loop_
_entity_poly.entity_id
_entity_poly.type
_entity_poly.pdbx_seq_one_letter_code
_entity_poly.pdbx_strand_id
1 'polypeptide(L)'
;MEQKTRKVVLRGAGCGECGGCYEVAAGESLELYQLCGEDDHKVRVTLAEGARAKLLFVASTSGSVSYDYRVELNGAGAEAELWGLFAARERGVAKVHTDMRHNVADCRSNQQVRGVADDEGYGLFEGLVYVAPDAQRTEAYQQSRNVVLSPAARIQTLPQLEIYADDVKCSHGATVGQMNEEQIYYMRQRGLSEEDARKLQLGGFIRQVLDRVDDEPLREEMERLLFPAE
;
A
#
# COMPACT_ATOMS: atom_id res chain seq x y z
N MET A 1 -29.66 7.03 -5.49
CA MET A 1 -29.48 6.64 -4.07
C MET A 1 -28.04 7.03 -3.70
N GLU A 2 -27.86 7.86 -2.67
CA GLU A 2 -26.51 8.17 -2.19
C GLU A 2 -25.87 6.89 -1.64
N GLN A 3 -24.68 6.58 -2.12
CA GLN A 3 -23.91 5.43 -1.66
C GLN A 3 -23.40 5.74 -0.26
N LYS A 4 -23.77 4.91 0.72
CA LYS A 4 -23.34 5.11 2.10
C LYS A 4 -21.87 4.76 2.23
N THR A 5 -21.05 5.78 2.51
CA THR A 5 -19.60 5.61 2.71
C THR A 5 -19.26 5.66 4.20
N ARG A 6 -18.55 4.63 4.67
CA ARG A 6 -17.99 4.56 6.02
C ARG A 6 -16.52 4.89 5.98
N LYS A 7 -16.10 5.97 6.66
CA LYS A 7 -14.69 6.34 6.81
C LYS A 7 -14.17 5.85 8.18
N VAL A 8 -13.02 5.18 8.17
CA VAL A 8 -12.36 4.67 9.38
C VAL A 8 -10.89 5.10 9.35
N VAL A 9 -10.40 5.63 10.47
CA VAL A 9 -8.99 6.01 10.63
C VAL A 9 -8.43 5.25 11.83
N LEU A 10 -7.43 4.40 11.60
CA LEU A 10 -6.74 3.62 12.62
C LEU A 10 -5.37 4.25 12.91
N ARG A 11 -5.05 4.42 14.18
CA ARG A 11 -3.76 4.93 14.65
C ARG A 11 -3.16 3.95 15.65
N GLY A 12 -1.90 3.55 15.42
CA GLY A 12 -1.21 2.58 16.26
C GLY A 12 -1.68 1.14 16.06
N ALA A 13 -1.39 0.27 17.02
CA ALA A 13 -1.80 -1.12 17.01
C ALA A 13 -3.33 -1.23 17.02
N GLY A 14 -3.86 -1.95 16.05
CA GLY A 14 -5.25 -2.37 16.11
C GLY A 14 -5.45 -3.28 17.33
N CYS A 15 -6.54 -3.10 18.06
CA CYS A 15 -6.83 -3.87 19.26
C CYS A 15 -7.02 -5.37 18.93
N GLY A 16 -6.23 -6.25 19.55
CA GLY A 16 -6.43 -7.69 19.55
C GLY A 16 -5.81 -8.44 18.38
N GLU A 17 -6.00 -9.75 18.33
CA GLU A 17 -5.41 -10.69 17.37
C GLU A 17 -5.79 -10.46 15.88
N CYS A 18 -6.72 -9.53 15.63
CA CYS A 18 -7.14 -9.11 14.30
C CYS A 18 -7.25 -7.59 14.29
N GLY A 19 -6.31 -6.88 13.72
CA GLY A 19 -6.23 -5.40 13.70
C GLY A 19 -7.45 -4.68 13.14
N GLY A 20 -8.38 -5.40 12.51
CA GLY A 20 -9.69 -4.95 12.07
C GLY A 20 -10.28 -5.93 11.07
N CYS A 21 -11.52 -6.36 11.34
CA CYS A 21 -12.33 -7.09 10.38
C CYS A 21 -13.49 -6.19 9.96
N TYR A 22 -13.62 -5.98 8.64
CA TYR A 22 -14.60 -5.07 8.07
C TYR A 22 -15.42 -5.81 7.03
N GLU A 23 -16.71 -5.85 7.26
CA GLU A 23 -17.69 -6.29 6.26
C GLU A 23 -18.32 -5.07 5.61
N VAL A 24 -18.32 -5.03 4.29
CA VAL A 24 -18.92 -3.97 3.50
C VAL A 24 -20.13 -4.55 2.78
N ALA A 25 -21.31 -4.08 3.15
CA ALA A 25 -22.57 -4.59 2.63
C ALA A 25 -22.77 -4.20 1.15
N ALA A 26 -23.72 -4.85 0.49
CA ALA A 26 -23.98 -4.64 -0.93
C ALA A 26 -24.25 -3.15 -1.24
N GLY A 27 -23.52 -2.63 -2.23
CA GLY A 27 -23.60 -1.24 -2.67
C GLY A 27 -23.05 -0.19 -1.68
N GLU A 28 -22.48 -0.59 -0.55
CA GLU A 28 -21.83 0.34 0.41
C GLU A 28 -20.34 0.54 0.06
N SER A 29 -19.74 1.57 0.66
CA SER A 29 -18.32 1.89 0.51
C SER A 29 -17.61 2.01 1.86
N LEU A 30 -16.35 1.54 1.90
CA LEU A 30 -15.44 1.69 3.02
C LEU A 30 -14.20 2.48 2.59
N GLU A 31 -13.87 3.52 3.34
CA GLU A 31 -12.57 4.16 3.30
C GLU A 31 -11.81 3.86 4.59
N LEU A 32 -10.72 3.13 4.49
CA LEU A 32 -9.88 2.76 5.63
C LEU A 32 -8.50 3.40 5.49
N TYR A 33 -8.17 4.26 6.42
CA TYR A 33 -6.86 4.89 6.53
C TYR A 33 -6.14 4.36 7.77
N GLN A 34 -4.90 3.93 7.61
CA GLN A 34 -4.13 3.36 8.70
C GLN A 34 -2.75 4.01 8.83
N LEU A 35 -2.44 4.50 10.02
CA LEU A 35 -1.12 4.98 10.41
C LEU A 35 -0.49 3.89 11.29
N CYS A 36 0.51 3.20 10.73
CA CYS A 36 1.15 2.05 11.35
C CYS A 36 2.47 2.45 12.01
N GLY A 37 2.61 2.14 13.28
CA GLY A 37 3.84 2.30 14.04
C GLY A 37 4.61 0.99 14.17
N GLU A 38 5.16 0.75 15.37
CA GLU A 38 6.08 -0.34 15.68
C GLU A 38 5.39 -1.66 16.10
N ASP A 39 4.09 -1.80 15.83
CA ASP A 39 3.31 -3.00 16.17
C ASP A 39 2.88 -3.76 14.91
N ASP A 40 2.64 -5.07 15.04
CA ASP A 40 2.08 -5.89 13.99
C ASP A 40 0.60 -5.53 13.74
N HIS A 41 0.24 -5.41 12.47
CA HIS A 41 -1.11 -5.06 12.06
C HIS A 41 -1.72 -6.11 11.14
N LYS A 42 -2.99 -6.45 11.41
CA LYS A 42 -3.78 -7.31 10.53
C LYS A 42 -5.11 -6.67 10.20
N VAL A 43 -5.41 -6.56 8.92
CA VAL A 43 -6.67 -6.03 8.42
C VAL A 43 -7.29 -7.04 7.46
N ARG A 44 -8.57 -7.35 7.70
CA ARG A 44 -9.38 -8.14 6.79
C ARG A 44 -10.60 -7.36 6.35
N VAL A 45 -10.84 -7.33 5.04
CA VAL A 45 -12.02 -6.67 4.46
C VAL A 45 -12.74 -7.66 3.57
N THR A 46 -14.06 -7.76 3.73
CA THR A 46 -14.93 -8.60 2.91
C THR A 46 -15.95 -7.73 2.19
N LEU A 47 -16.03 -7.85 0.88
CA LEU A 47 -16.90 -7.03 0.03
C LEU A 47 -18.05 -7.86 -0.55
N ALA A 48 -19.28 -7.41 -0.28
CA ALA A 48 -20.50 -7.95 -0.89
C ALA A 48 -20.74 -7.36 -2.30
N GLU A 49 -21.86 -7.67 -2.93
CA GLU A 49 -22.22 -7.26 -4.30
C GLU A 49 -22.18 -5.74 -4.48
N GLY A 50 -21.40 -5.27 -5.47
CA GLY A 50 -21.24 -3.86 -5.80
C GLY A 50 -20.61 -3.01 -4.70
N ALA A 51 -20.08 -3.65 -3.64
CA ALA A 51 -19.40 -2.94 -2.55
C ALA A 51 -18.03 -2.42 -2.98
N ARG A 52 -17.58 -1.34 -2.35
CA ARG A 52 -16.29 -0.71 -2.64
C ARG A 52 -15.45 -0.56 -1.39
N ALA A 53 -14.13 -0.79 -1.52
CA ALA A 53 -13.19 -0.47 -0.46
C ALA A 53 -11.98 0.29 -1.01
N LYS A 54 -11.64 1.39 -0.32
CA LYS A 54 -10.38 2.10 -0.49
C LYS A 54 -9.59 1.97 0.81
N LEU A 55 -8.48 1.24 0.76
CA LEU A 55 -7.57 1.06 1.87
C LEU A 55 -6.31 1.87 1.59
N LEU A 56 -5.85 2.64 2.58
CA LEU A 56 -4.58 3.34 2.49
C LEU A 56 -3.84 3.18 3.81
N PHE A 57 -2.62 2.68 3.76
CA PHE A 57 -1.75 2.60 4.93
C PHE A 57 -0.44 3.35 4.71
N VAL A 58 0.05 3.93 5.79
CA VAL A 58 1.39 4.48 5.90
C VAL A 58 2.06 3.86 7.12
N ALA A 59 3.24 3.31 6.92
CA ALA A 59 4.01 2.60 7.92
C ALA A 59 5.44 3.10 7.96
N SER A 60 5.99 3.30 9.15
CA SER A 60 7.40 3.64 9.35
C SER A 60 7.92 2.91 10.57
N THR A 61 9.06 2.24 10.44
CA THR A 61 9.64 1.45 11.54
C THR A 61 11.15 1.54 11.58
N SER A 62 11.69 1.53 12.80
CA SER A 62 13.08 1.23 13.14
C SER A 62 13.22 -0.13 13.87
N GLY A 63 12.09 -0.76 14.22
CA GLY A 63 11.98 -2.09 14.81
C GLY A 63 11.70 -3.20 13.79
N SER A 64 11.02 -4.26 14.20
CA SER A 64 10.61 -5.35 13.29
C SER A 64 9.11 -5.54 13.38
N VAL A 65 8.42 -5.25 12.26
CA VAL A 65 6.95 -5.26 12.19
C VAL A 65 6.42 -5.94 10.93
N SER A 66 5.21 -6.48 11.03
CA SER A 66 4.47 -7.10 9.93
C SER A 66 3.11 -6.42 9.75
N TYR A 67 2.79 -6.11 8.50
CA TYR A 67 1.54 -5.49 8.10
C TYR A 67 0.81 -6.42 7.13
N ASP A 68 -0.29 -7.05 7.58
CA ASP A 68 -1.04 -8.04 6.82
C ASP A 68 -2.39 -7.46 6.39
N TYR A 69 -2.63 -7.40 5.09
CA TYR A 69 -3.89 -6.93 4.50
C TYR A 69 -4.52 -8.03 3.66
N ARG A 70 -5.72 -8.48 4.04
CA ARG A 70 -6.50 -9.42 3.24
C ARG A 70 -7.83 -8.80 2.84
N VAL A 71 -8.09 -8.81 1.52
CA VAL A 71 -9.33 -8.30 0.94
C VAL A 71 -9.99 -9.41 0.12
N GLU A 72 -11.24 -9.72 0.44
CA GLU A 72 -12.03 -10.74 -0.23
C GLU A 72 -13.20 -10.09 -0.97
N LEU A 73 -13.22 -10.23 -2.30
CA LEU A 73 -14.30 -9.76 -3.15
C LEU A 73 -15.27 -10.94 -3.38
N ASN A 74 -16.32 -10.98 -2.56
CA ASN A 74 -17.28 -12.09 -2.49
C ASN A 74 -18.62 -11.78 -3.18
N GLY A 75 -18.82 -10.56 -3.66
CA GLY A 75 -19.99 -10.16 -4.42
C GLY A 75 -19.64 -9.65 -5.81
N ALA A 76 -20.44 -9.95 -6.81
CA ALA A 76 -20.22 -9.50 -8.19
C ALA A 76 -20.18 -7.96 -8.26
N GLY A 77 -19.31 -7.41 -9.09
CA GLY A 77 -19.12 -5.96 -9.22
C GLY A 77 -18.42 -5.29 -8.01
N ALA A 78 -17.86 -6.06 -7.08
CA ALA A 78 -17.08 -5.50 -5.99
C ALA A 78 -15.77 -4.89 -6.49
N GLU A 79 -15.37 -3.77 -5.87
CA GLU A 79 -14.15 -3.03 -6.25
C GLU A 79 -13.28 -2.78 -5.00
N ALA A 80 -11.97 -3.00 -5.13
CA ALA A 80 -11.01 -2.75 -4.06
C ALA A 80 -9.80 -1.95 -4.57
N GLU A 81 -9.44 -0.89 -3.85
CA GLU A 81 -8.17 -0.18 -4.02
C GLU A 81 -7.33 -0.31 -2.75
N LEU A 82 -6.06 -0.66 -2.89
CA LEU A 82 -5.10 -0.68 -1.79
C LEU A 82 -3.88 0.17 -2.15
N TRP A 83 -3.68 1.21 -1.36
CA TRP A 83 -2.54 2.11 -1.46
C TRP A 83 -1.67 1.96 -0.23
N GLY A 84 -0.41 1.60 -0.41
CA GLY A 84 0.50 1.36 0.69
C GLY A 84 1.80 2.13 0.56
N LEU A 85 2.28 2.62 1.68
CA LEU A 85 3.60 3.23 1.79
C LEU A 85 4.27 2.75 3.06
N PHE A 86 5.42 2.11 2.94
CA PHE A 86 6.21 1.68 4.09
C PHE A 86 7.64 2.23 4.04
N ALA A 87 8.19 2.54 5.20
CA ALA A 87 9.57 2.96 5.37
C ALA A 87 10.27 2.10 6.44
N ALA A 88 11.42 1.52 6.09
CA ALA A 88 12.31 0.82 7.02
C ALA A 88 13.60 1.65 7.17
N ARG A 89 13.93 2.04 8.39
CA ARG A 89 15.07 2.91 8.71
C ARG A 89 15.96 2.27 9.76
N GLU A 90 17.16 2.80 9.91
CA GLU A 90 18.17 2.28 10.85
C GLU A 90 18.41 0.78 10.58
N ARG A 91 17.99 -0.10 11.49
CA ARG A 91 17.98 -1.56 11.34
C ARG A 91 16.57 -2.14 11.29
N GLY A 92 15.60 -1.29 10.99
CA GLY A 92 14.19 -1.67 10.95
C GLY A 92 13.89 -2.70 9.88
N VAL A 93 12.92 -3.58 10.18
CA VAL A 93 12.40 -4.61 9.28
C VAL A 93 10.92 -4.39 9.10
N ALA A 94 10.52 -3.94 7.92
CA ALA A 94 9.11 -3.77 7.53
C ALA A 94 8.68 -4.90 6.59
N LYS A 95 7.75 -5.74 7.01
CA LYS A 95 7.16 -6.79 6.18
C LYS A 95 5.73 -6.42 5.85
N VAL A 96 5.41 -6.33 4.56
CA VAL A 96 4.07 -6.01 4.08
C VAL A 96 3.54 -7.18 3.27
N HIS A 97 2.44 -7.78 3.73
CA HIS A 97 1.73 -8.85 3.05
C HIS A 97 0.37 -8.36 2.57
N THR A 98 0.06 -8.60 1.30
CA THR A 98 -1.27 -8.33 0.76
C THR A 98 -1.83 -9.58 0.10
N ASP A 99 -3.07 -9.93 0.44
CA ASP A 99 -3.81 -11.07 -0.12
C ASP A 99 -5.15 -10.56 -0.67
N MET A 100 -5.21 -10.37 -2.00
CA MET A 100 -6.39 -9.85 -2.70
C MET A 100 -7.08 -11.01 -3.42
N ARG A 101 -8.30 -11.35 -2.97
CA ARG A 101 -9.01 -12.54 -3.46
C ARG A 101 -10.27 -12.17 -4.22
N HIS A 102 -10.29 -12.52 -5.49
CA HIS A 102 -11.45 -12.44 -6.35
C HIS A 102 -12.16 -13.80 -6.36
N ASN A 103 -13.23 -13.91 -5.58
CA ASN A 103 -13.95 -15.17 -5.40
C ASN A 103 -15.14 -15.33 -6.35
N VAL A 104 -15.59 -14.24 -6.99
CA VAL A 104 -16.71 -14.20 -7.94
C VAL A 104 -16.39 -13.30 -9.13
N ALA A 105 -17.22 -13.41 -10.19
CA ALA A 105 -17.05 -12.68 -11.44
C ALA A 105 -17.25 -11.15 -11.32
N ASP A 106 -16.80 -10.41 -12.35
CA ASP A 106 -17.00 -8.97 -12.53
C ASP A 106 -16.36 -8.07 -11.46
N CYS A 107 -15.35 -8.57 -10.75
CA CYS A 107 -14.68 -7.82 -9.69
C CYS A 107 -13.44 -7.09 -10.18
N ARG A 108 -13.09 -5.98 -9.49
CA ARG A 108 -11.91 -5.19 -9.82
C ARG A 108 -11.05 -4.93 -8.59
N SER A 109 -9.72 -5.00 -8.78
CA SER A 109 -8.79 -4.55 -7.76
C SER A 109 -7.58 -3.82 -8.33
N ASN A 110 -7.08 -2.84 -7.56
CA ASN A 110 -5.84 -2.14 -7.87
C ASN A 110 -5.02 -1.99 -6.60
N GLN A 111 -3.81 -2.55 -6.61
CA GLN A 111 -2.88 -2.46 -5.49
C GLN A 111 -1.64 -1.66 -5.91
N GLN A 112 -1.32 -0.63 -5.14
CA GLN A 112 -0.14 0.22 -5.36
C GLN A 112 0.62 0.33 -4.04
N VAL A 113 1.76 -0.37 -3.93
CA VAL A 113 2.59 -0.33 -2.73
C VAL A 113 3.95 0.28 -3.06
N ARG A 114 4.40 1.17 -2.19
CA ARG A 114 5.70 1.83 -2.30
C ARG A 114 6.51 1.57 -1.05
N GLY A 115 7.76 1.18 -1.25
CA GLY A 115 8.70 0.95 -0.18
C GLY A 115 9.87 1.93 -0.23
N VAL A 116 10.28 2.37 0.93
CA VAL A 116 11.51 3.14 1.14
C VAL A 116 12.35 2.40 2.17
N ALA A 117 13.64 2.19 1.89
CA ALA A 117 14.57 1.67 2.88
C ALA A 117 15.81 2.57 2.94
N ASP A 118 16.24 2.89 4.15
CA ASP A 118 17.41 3.71 4.42
C ASP A 118 18.29 3.06 5.48
N ASP A 119 19.51 3.55 5.64
CA ASP A 119 20.55 3.04 6.53
C ASP A 119 20.84 1.55 6.31
N GLU A 120 20.52 0.67 7.27
CA GLU A 120 20.56 -0.80 7.20
C GLU A 120 19.15 -1.40 7.15
N GLY A 121 18.12 -0.58 6.86
CA GLY A 121 16.71 -0.98 6.85
C GLY A 121 16.38 -2.04 5.81
N TYR A 122 15.51 -2.97 6.17
CA TYR A 122 15.04 -4.05 5.30
C TYR A 122 13.53 -4.01 5.09
N GLY A 123 13.12 -3.92 3.83
CA GLY A 123 11.73 -4.00 3.42
C GLY A 123 11.42 -5.33 2.72
N LEU A 124 10.27 -5.93 3.04
CA LEU A 124 9.73 -7.08 2.31
C LEU A 124 8.30 -6.76 1.89
N PHE A 125 8.01 -6.87 0.60
CA PHE A 125 6.65 -6.86 0.09
C PHE A 125 6.32 -8.24 -0.51
N GLU A 126 5.28 -8.87 0.00
CA GLU A 126 4.70 -10.10 -0.54
C GLU A 126 3.24 -9.83 -0.90
N GLY A 127 2.92 -9.91 -2.18
CA GLY A 127 1.59 -9.57 -2.66
C GLY A 127 0.98 -10.72 -3.46
N LEU A 128 -0.12 -11.30 -2.96
CA LEU A 128 -0.89 -12.31 -3.68
C LEU A 128 -2.13 -11.68 -4.29
N VAL A 129 -2.36 -11.95 -5.57
CA VAL A 129 -3.66 -11.80 -6.23
C VAL A 129 -4.16 -13.21 -6.57
N TYR A 130 -5.26 -13.59 -5.96
CA TYR A 130 -5.94 -14.86 -6.21
C TYR A 130 -7.22 -14.63 -7.00
N VAL A 131 -7.42 -15.41 -8.07
CA VAL A 131 -8.65 -15.37 -8.89
C VAL A 131 -9.23 -16.78 -8.97
N ALA A 132 -10.41 -16.98 -8.39
CA ALA A 132 -11.10 -18.25 -8.36
C ALA A 132 -11.54 -18.73 -9.77
N PRO A 133 -11.79 -20.03 -9.99
CA PRO A 133 -12.17 -20.56 -11.31
C PRO A 133 -13.38 -19.88 -11.94
N ASP A 134 -14.38 -19.52 -11.14
CA ASP A 134 -15.62 -18.88 -11.61
C ASP A 134 -15.55 -17.33 -11.61
N ALA A 135 -14.42 -16.74 -11.19
CA ALA A 135 -14.24 -15.29 -11.13
C ALA A 135 -13.88 -14.70 -12.51
N GLN A 136 -14.73 -14.96 -13.50
CA GLN A 136 -14.56 -14.46 -14.86
C GLN A 136 -14.72 -12.94 -14.93
N ARG A 137 -14.13 -12.30 -15.94
CA ARG A 137 -14.10 -10.84 -16.16
C ARG A 137 -13.51 -10.04 -14.99
N THR A 138 -12.64 -10.69 -14.22
CA THR A 138 -11.84 -10.01 -13.19
C THR A 138 -10.80 -9.10 -13.83
N GLU A 139 -10.68 -7.87 -13.28
CA GLU A 139 -9.58 -6.96 -13.58
C GLU A 139 -8.76 -6.72 -12.31
N ALA A 140 -7.52 -7.22 -12.26
CA ALA A 140 -6.68 -7.13 -11.08
C ALA A 140 -5.27 -6.64 -11.41
N TYR A 141 -4.89 -5.53 -10.80
CA TYR A 141 -3.58 -4.90 -11.01
C TYR A 141 -2.83 -4.77 -9.70
N GLN A 142 -1.55 -5.18 -9.70
CA GLN A 142 -0.68 -5.05 -8.54
C GLN A 142 0.64 -4.42 -8.96
N GLN A 143 1.06 -3.38 -8.26
CA GLN A 143 2.33 -2.72 -8.49
C GLN A 143 3.07 -2.47 -7.18
N SER A 144 4.34 -2.88 -7.12
CA SER A 144 5.25 -2.56 -6.03
C SER A 144 6.43 -1.76 -6.58
N ARG A 145 6.58 -0.51 -6.15
CA ARG A 145 7.72 0.34 -6.53
C ARG A 145 8.49 0.71 -5.27
N ASN A 146 9.79 0.48 -5.30
CA ASN A 146 10.60 0.61 -4.09
C ASN A 146 11.89 1.37 -4.40
N VAL A 147 12.34 2.15 -3.42
CA VAL A 147 13.57 2.94 -3.48
C VAL A 147 14.44 2.62 -2.27
N VAL A 148 15.72 2.32 -2.52
CA VAL A 148 16.74 2.23 -1.48
C VAL A 148 17.58 3.50 -1.48
N LEU A 149 17.74 4.10 -0.30
CA LEU A 149 18.40 5.40 -0.14
C LEU A 149 19.88 5.25 0.24
N SER A 150 20.24 4.13 0.88
CA SER A 150 21.61 3.84 1.32
C SER A 150 22.13 2.51 0.75
N PRO A 151 23.45 2.31 0.65
CA PRO A 151 24.05 1.08 0.10
C PRO A 151 23.78 -0.18 0.94
N ALA A 152 23.53 -0.02 2.25
CA ALA A 152 23.25 -1.12 3.16
C ALA A 152 21.75 -1.47 3.24
N ALA A 153 20.87 -0.56 2.85
CA ALA A 153 19.43 -0.80 2.81
C ALA A 153 19.05 -1.81 1.73
N ARG A 154 18.01 -2.58 2.00
CA ARG A 154 17.51 -3.60 1.06
C ARG A 154 15.99 -3.66 1.05
N ILE A 155 15.44 -3.87 -0.15
CA ILE A 155 14.01 -4.21 -0.30
C ILE A 155 13.91 -5.44 -1.20
N GLN A 156 13.13 -6.41 -0.73
CA GLN A 156 12.72 -7.56 -1.50
C GLN A 156 11.24 -7.44 -1.86
N THR A 157 10.86 -7.81 -3.07
CA THR A 157 9.48 -7.76 -3.53
C THR A 157 9.12 -9.06 -4.24
N LEU A 158 8.04 -9.70 -3.79
CA LEU A 158 7.57 -11.01 -4.21
C LEU A 158 6.09 -10.93 -4.62
N PRO A 159 5.76 -10.32 -5.78
CA PRO A 159 4.39 -10.33 -6.27
C PRO A 159 4.05 -11.70 -6.84
N GLN A 160 2.82 -12.19 -6.56
CA GLN A 160 2.32 -13.48 -7.00
C GLN A 160 0.94 -13.35 -7.62
N LEU A 161 0.69 -14.12 -8.68
CA LEU A 161 -0.63 -14.27 -9.32
C LEU A 161 -1.01 -15.74 -9.33
N GLU A 162 -2.14 -16.05 -8.70
CA GLU A 162 -2.78 -17.37 -8.76
C GLU A 162 -4.11 -17.23 -9.48
N ILE A 163 -4.13 -17.52 -10.78
CA ILE A 163 -5.28 -17.26 -11.65
C ILE A 163 -5.82 -18.58 -12.15
N TYR A 164 -7.09 -18.86 -11.83
CA TYR A 164 -7.79 -20.08 -12.20
C TYR A 164 -9.00 -19.83 -13.13
N ALA A 165 -9.21 -18.58 -13.58
CA ALA A 165 -10.22 -18.18 -14.57
C ALA A 165 -9.56 -17.78 -15.89
N ASP A 166 -10.25 -17.95 -17.01
CA ASP A 166 -9.70 -17.77 -18.35
C ASP A 166 -9.92 -16.33 -18.90
N ASP A 167 -11.10 -15.77 -18.68
CA ASP A 167 -11.47 -14.42 -19.16
C ASP A 167 -11.17 -13.37 -18.11
N VAL A 168 -9.89 -12.98 -17.99
CA VAL A 168 -9.44 -12.01 -16.98
C VAL A 168 -8.38 -11.06 -17.55
N LYS A 169 -8.22 -9.90 -16.88
CA LYS A 169 -7.13 -8.95 -17.12
C LYS A 169 -6.35 -8.76 -15.82
N CYS A 170 -5.31 -9.53 -15.65
CA CYS A 170 -4.48 -9.50 -14.45
C CYS A 170 -3.04 -9.19 -14.79
N SER A 171 -2.42 -8.32 -14.02
CA SER A 171 -0.99 -8.04 -14.13
C SER A 171 -0.38 -7.65 -12.81
N HIS A 172 0.92 -7.93 -12.69
CA HIS A 172 1.72 -7.39 -11.61
C HIS A 172 3.01 -6.75 -12.14
N GLY A 173 3.57 -5.84 -11.37
CA GLY A 173 4.86 -5.22 -11.64
C GLY A 173 5.58 -4.93 -10.34
N ALA A 174 6.90 -5.16 -10.33
CA ALA A 174 7.73 -4.85 -9.18
C ALA A 174 9.05 -4.22 -9.63
N THR A 175 9.48 -3.19 -8.92
CA THR A 175 10.77 -2.55 -9.13
C THR A 175 11.42 -2.22 -7.79
N VAL A 176 12.73 -2.38 -7.74
CA VAL A 176 13.58 -1.87 -6.67
C VAL A 176 14.70 -1.09 -7.34
N GLY A 177 14.85 0.17 -6.99
CA GLY A 177 15.86 1.05 -7.57
C GLY A 177 16.49 1.98 -6.55
N GLN A 178 17.44 2.75 -7.00
CA GLN A 178 18.03 3.87 -6.28
C GLN A 178 17.41 5.18 -6.75
N MET A 179 17.72 6.25 -6.06
CA MET A 179 17.35 7.60 -6.51
C MET A 179 18.02 7.90 -7.86
N ASN A 180 17.34 8.68 -8.69
CA ASN A 180 17.85 9.03 -10.01
C ASN A 180 18.91 10.15 -9.88
N GLU A 181 20.18 9.77 -9.97
CA GLU A 181 21.29 10.70 -9.82
C GLU A 181 21.37 11.76 -10.94
N GLU A 182 20.87 11.46 -12.16
CA GLU A 182 20.80 12.45 -13.24
C GLU A 182 19.79 13.55 -12.91
N GLN A 183 18.65 13.20 -12.33
CA GLN A 183 17.66 14.18 -11.90
C GLN A 183 18.18 15.01 -10.72
N ILE A 184 18.88 14.40 -9.77
CA ILE A 184 19.53 15.09 -8.65
C ILE A 184 20.55 16.07 -9.19
N TYR A 185 21.45 15.63 -10.10
CA TYR A 185 22.41 16.48 -10.72
C TYR A 185 21.76 17.67 -11.45
N TYR A 186 20.69 17.43 -12.22
CA TYR A 186 19.95 18.48 -12.91
C TYR A 186 19.39 19.52 -11.94
N MET A 187 18.80 19.10 -10.83
CA MET A 187 18.27 19.99 -9.79
C MET A 187 19.39 20.83 -9.14
N ARG A 188 20.54 20.23 -8.88
CA ARG A 188 21.74 20.93 -8.36
C ARG A 188 22.25 22.00 -9.32
N GLN A 189 22.25 21.76 -10.62
CA GLN A 189 22.60 22.76 -11.62
C GLN A 189 21.65 23.97 -11.63
N ARG A 190 20.45 23.80 -11.06
CA ARG A 190 19.46 24.85 -10.87
C ARG A 190 19.49 25.53 -9.51
N GLY A 191 20.51 25.24 -8.70
CA GLY A 191 20.77 25.90 -7.42
C GLY A 191 20.20 25.21 -6.18
N LEU A 192 19.62 24.00 -6.31
CA LEU A 192 19.25 23.20 -5.13
C LEU A 192 20.49 22.60 -4.50
N SER A 193 20.48 22.46 -3.16
CA SER A 193 21.46 21.62 -2.49
C SER A 193 21.23 20.15 -2.86
N GLU A 194 22.23 19.30 -2.67
CA GLU A 194 22.05 17.85 -2.91
C GLU A 194 20.97 17.27 -2.00
N GLU A 195 20.96 17.70 -0.75
CA GLU A 195 19.98 17.30 0.24
C GLU A 195 18.55 17.69 -0.19
N ASP A 196 18.34 18.95 -0.60
CA ASP A 196 17.02 19.39 -1.06
C ASP A 196 16.56 18.69 -2.34
N ALA A 197 17.49 18.39 -3.26
CA ALA A 197 17.20 17.65 -4.47
C ALA A 197 16.75 16.21 -4.15
N ARG A 198 17.44 15.54 -3.21
CA ARG A 198 17.05 14.21 -2.73
C ARG A 198 15.69 14.23 -2.01
N LYS A 199 15.47 15.18 -1.12
CA LYS A 199 14.18 15.37 -0.43
C LYS A 199 13.04 15.62 -1.42
N LEU A 200 13.27 16.45 -2.43
CA LEU A 200 12.24 16.73 -3.45
C LEU A 200 11.88 15.49 -4.28
N GLN A 201 12.88 14.72 -4.71
CA GLN A 201 12.67 13.49 -5.48
C GLN A 201 11.93 12.44 -4.66
N LEU A 202 12.35 12.22 -3.40
CA LEU A 202 11.69 11.30 -2.47
C LEU A 202 10.25 11.76 -2.16
N GLY A 203 10.05 13.06 -1.94
CA GLY A 203 8.73 13.65 -1.75
C GLY A 203 7.79 13.37 -2.92
N GLY A 204 8.26 13.53 -4.17
CA GLY A 204 7.48 13.20 -5.37
C GLY A 204 7.13 11.71 -5.46
N PHE A 205 8.03 10.83 -5.03
CA PHE A 205 7.77 9.38 -4.96
C PHE A 205 6.68 9.03 -3.95
N ILE A 206 6.69 9.65 -2.78
CA ILE A 206 5.76 9.39 -1.67
C ILE A 206 4.38 10.00 -1.94
N ARG A 207 4.34 11.21 -2.48
CA ARG A 207 3.08 11.93 -2.76
C ARG A 207 2.13 11.17 -3.68
N GLN A 208 2.62 10.30 -4.55
CA GLN A 208 1.75 9.47 -5.39
C GLN A 208 0.80 8.55 -4.58
N VAL A 209 1.12 8.25 -3.32
CA VAL A 209 0.23 7.56 -2.38
C VAL A 209 -0.51 8.57 -1.52
N LEU A 210 0.17 9.56 -0.94
CA LEU A 210 -0.43 10.53 -0.03
C LEU A 210 -1.48 11.42 -0.70
N ASP A 211 -1.33 11.73 -1.99
CA ASP A 211 -2.33 12.50 -2.76
C ASP A 211 -3.66 11.77 -2.95
N ARG A 212 -3.74 10.50 -2.53
CA ARG A 212 -4.99 9.72 -2.46
C ARG A 212 -5.78 9.98 -1.18
N VAL A 213 -5.22 10.73 -0.24
CA VAL A 213 -5.88 11.16 1.00
C VAL A 213 -6.45 12.54 0.79
N ASP A 214 -7.78 12.63 0.68
CA ASP A 214 -8.48 13.91 0.46
C ASP A 214 -8.49 14.80 1.72
N ASP A 215 -8.34 14.20 2.91
CA ASP A 215 -8.30 14.86 4.21
C ASP A 215 -6.89 15.43 4.46
N GLU A 216 -6.73 16.74 4.33
CA GLU A 216 -5.43 17.40 4.45
C GLU A 216 -4.77 17.22 5.83
N PRO A 217 -5.46 17.40 6.97
CA PRO A 217 -4.89 17.09 8.28
C PRO A 217 -4.38 15.66 8.43
N LEU A 218 -5.14 14.69 7.90
CA LEU A 218 -4.76 13.28 7.93
C LEU A 218 -3.53 13.01 7.03
N ARG A 219 -3.48 13.63 5.88
CA ARG A 219 -2.32 13.52 4.96
C ARG A 219 -1.05 14.09 5.60
N GLU A 220 -1.13 15.24 6.27
CA GLU A 220 0.00 15.81 7.01
C GLU A 220 0.44 14.92 8.18
N GLU A 221 -0.49 14.27 8.88
CA GLU A 221 -0.18 13.33 9.94
C GLU A 221 0.58 12.11 9.40
N MET A 222 0.15 11.58 8.25
CA MET A 222 0.83 10.49 7.54
C MET A 222 2.23 10.89 7.04
N GLU A 223 2.38 12.11 6.55
CA GLU A 223 3.68 12.63 6.10
C GLU A 223 4.67 12.76 7.28
N ARG A 224 4.20 13.26 8.44
CA ARG A 224 5.02 13.33 9.67
C ARG A 224 5.46 11.95 10.19
N LEU A 225 4.64 10.91 10.03
CA LEU A 225 5.02 9.55 10.40
C LEU A 225 6.21 9.04 9.56
N LEU A 226 6.24 9.40 8.29
CA LEU A 226 7.32 9.01 7.38
C LEU A 226 8.60 9.83 7.58
N PHE A 227 8.45 11.10 7.93
CA PHE A 227 9.54 12.04 8.16
C PHE A 227 9.36 12.70 9.51
N PRO A 228 9.66 11.99 10.62
CA PRO A 228 9.66 12.62 11.92
C PRO A 228 10.64 13.82 11.88
N ALA A 229 10.20 14.95 12.41
CA ALA A 229 11.09 16.10 12.60
C ALA A 229 12.21 15.68 13.55
N GLU A 230 13.44 16.05 13.20
CA GLU A 230 14.62 15.84 14.05
C GLU A 230 14.48 16.60 15.38
#